data_14b4abff2d80f3c0a1e834298bdac15c
#
_entry.id   14b4abff2d80f3c0a1e834298bdac15c
#
_cell.length_a   1.000
_cell.length_b   1.000
_cell.length_c   1.000
_cell.angle_alpha   90.00
_cell.angle_beta   90.00
_cell.angle_gamma   90.00
#
_symmetry.space_group_name_H-M   'P 1'
#
loop_
_entity.id
_entity.type
_entity.pdbx_description
1 polymer ?
#
loop_
_entity_poly.entity_id
_entity_poly.type
_entity_poly.pdbx_seq_one_letter_code
_entity_poly.pdbx_strand_id
1 'polypeptide(L)'
;DTMFAAVQPGTPYTCGIDKLPDGQTLSGMFRSFYEASGLYTVTTSDKGFTLVPRGGAQELMFQFDEQDTNGQFMITVPQAAEPQPSTSAVVTYGKDDPVTLPEIDAAELSAVLIEANYKKTGKTADYQYTVNVGGQIYEVALDWKDNTWNGSVRYNGQVAMLVTKSSCTIASIFASNHLGGTPERDTAKWPADVQELAITPKAESMATTNDVNVRTAPSTNSDVLMTMPTDTVVAVTGVSDETDDGAWYEIWYNEVCAYLNAKYVKSISSAAASTNG
;
A
#
# COMPACT_ATOMS: atom_id res chain seq x y z
N ASP A 1 24.53 -25.01 6.24
CA ASP A 1 23.16 -24.79 6.79
C ASP A 1 23.08 -24.98 8.30
N THR A 2 23.98 -25.77 8.91
CA THR A 2 24.02 -25.96 10.38
C THR A 2 24.66 -24.80 11.12
N MET A 3 25.44 -23.97 10.46
CA MET A 3 26.14 -22.84 11.09
C MET A 3 25.17 -21.72 11.52
N PHE A 4 24.05 -21.56 10.85
CA PHE A 4 23.06 -20.52 11.15
C PHE A 4 21.86 -21.01 11.98
N ALA A 5 21.69 -22.32 12.16
CA ALA A 5 20.60 -22.86 12.98
C ALA A 5 20.68 -22.48 14.46
N ALA A 6 21.87 -22.03 14.93
CA ALA A 6 22.12 -21.62 16.32
C ALA A 6 22.26 -20.09 16.49
N VAL A 7 22.09 -19.30 15.44
CA VAL A 7 22.22 -17.85 15.51
C VAL A 7 21.06 -17.25 16.30
N GLN A 8 21.40 -16.56 17.39
CA GLN A 8 20.42 -15.82 18.18
C GLN A 8 20.35 -14.38 17.71
N PRO A 9 19.13 -13.83 17.45
CA PRO A 9 18.97 -12.44 17.06
C PRO A 9 19.63 -11.47 18.04
N GLY A 10 20.33 -10.46 17.51
CA GLY A 10 20.98 -9.42 18.31
C GLY A 10 22.25 -9.86 19.06
N THR A 11 22.77 -11.07 18.82
CA THR A 11 24.02 -11.52 19.43
C THR A 11 25.22 -11.10 18.57
N PRO A 12 26.21 -10.40 19.11
CA PRO A 12 27.45 -10.11 18.39
C PRO A 12 28.27 -11.38 18.18
N TYR A 13 28.80 -11.55 16.99
CA TYR A 13 29.72 -12.64 16.65
C TYR A 13 31.08 -12.05 16.31
N THR A 14 32.14 -12.75 16.75
CA THR A 14 33.51 -12.39 16.39
C THR A 14 33.97 -13.29 15.25
N CYS A 15 34.46 -12.68 14.18
CA CYS A 15 35.12 -13.42 13.12
C CYS A 15 36.48 -13.88 13.57
N GLY A 16 36.81 -15.17 13.43
CA GLY A 16 38.12 -15.74 13.75
C GLY A 16 39.23 -15.37 12.77
N ILE A 17 39.13 -14.28 12.06
CA ILE A 17 40.10 -13.80 11.07
C ILE A 17 40.98 -12.73 11.75
N ASP A 18 42.19 -13.07 12.09
CA ASP A 18 43.14 -12.16 12.73
C ASP A 18 43.67 -11.06 11.78
N LYS A 19 43.59 -11.27 10.48
CA LYS A 19 43.98 -10.30 9.45
C LYS A 19 43.25 -10.53 8.15
N LEU A 20 42.60 -9.47 7.66
CA LEU A 20 42.03 -9.47 6.32
C LEU A 20 43.11 -9.30 5.26
N PRO A 21 42.98 -9.93 4.06
CA PRO A 21 43.87 -9.68 2.94
C PRO A 21 43.88 -8.17 2.57
N ASP A 22 45.05 -7.69 2.13
CA ASP A 22 45.20 -6.28 1.78
C ASP A 22 44.18 -5.84 0.72
N GLY A 23 43.47 -4.75 1.03
CA GLY A 23 42.42 -4.17 0.15
C GLY A 23 41.07 -4.86 0.24
N GLN A 24 40.85 -5.79 1.14
CA GLN A 24 39.56 -6.41 1.39
C GLN A 24 38.94 -5.91 2.69
N THR A 25 37.62 -5.77 2.69
CA THR A 25 36.81 -5.53 3.86
C THR A 25 36.11 -6.82 4.30
N LEU A 26 35.83 -6.97 5.59
CA LEU A 26 35.08 -8.13 6.10
C LEU A 26 33.72 -8.25 5.37
N SER A 27 33.02 -7.16 5.20
CA SER A 27 31.77 -7.09 4.45
C SER A 27 31.93 -7.57 3.00
N GLY A 28 32.96 -7.11 2.29
CA GLY A 28 33.23 -7.51 0.90
C GLY A 28 33.54 -9.00 0.77
N MET A 29 34.28 -9.56 1.72
CA MET A 29 34.63 -10.99 1.73
C MET A 29 33.41 -11.88 1.97
N PHE A 30 32.58 -11.56 2.95
CA PHE A 30 31.34 -12.30 3.22
C PHE A 30 30.36 -12.18 2.06
N ARG A 31 30.17 -10.98 1.52
CA ARG A 31 29.33 -10.75 0.36
C ARG A 31 29.74 -11.61 -0.82
N SER A 32 31.02 -11.59 -1.19
CA SER A 32 31.56 -12.39 -2.31
C SER A 32 31.36 -13.90 -2.10
N PHE A 33 31.51 -14.38 -0.86
CA PHE A 33 31.27 -15.78 -0.52
C PHE A 33 29.80 -16.19 -0.75
N TYR A 34 28.86 -15.38 -0.27
CA TYR A 34 27.43 -15.70 -0.41
C TYR A 34 26.90 -15.50 -1.83
N GLU A 35 27.38 -14.50 -2.53
CA GLU A 35 27.07 -14.32 -3.97
C GLU A 35 27.56 -15.53 -4.78
N ALA A 36 28.78 -15.99 -4.53
CA ALA A 36 29.37 -17.14 -5.22
C ALA A 36 28.67 -18.47 -4.89
N SER A 37 28.06 -18.60 -3.72
CA SER A 37 27.34 -19.81 -3.31
C SER A 37 26.08 -20.08 -4.16
N GLY A 38 25.49 -19.03 -4.76
CA GLY A 38 24.24 -19.12 -5.52
C GLY A 38 22.99 -19.46 -4.68
N LEU A 39 23.14 -19.65 -3.38
CA LEU A 39 22.05 -20.02 -2.46
C LEU A 39 21.26 -18.81 -1.95
N TYR A 40 21.83 -17.62 -2.08
CA TYR A 40 21.25 -16.38 -1.56
C TYR A 40 21.23 -15.29 -2.62
N THR A 41 20.23 -14.40 -2.52
CA THR A 41 20.27 -13.08 -3.15
C THR A 41 20.86 -12.13 -2.12
N VAL A 42 21.88 -11.36 -2.49
CA VAL A 42 22.56 -10.43 -1.60
C VAL A 42 22.13 -9.00 -1.94
N THR A 43 21.57 -8.31 -0.96
CA THR A 43 21.20 -6.89 -1.10
C THR A 43 22.07 -6.07 -0.16
N THR A 44 22.77 -5.05 -0.65
CA THR A 44 23.65 -4.19 0.14
C THR A 44 22.92 -2.96 0.66
N SER A 45 23.28 -2.52 1.87
CA SER A 45 22.86 -1.26 2.48
C SER A 45 24.06 -0.51 3.04
N ASP A 46 23.87 0.72 3.50
CA ASP A 46 24.95 1.53 4.11
C ASP A 46 25.54 0.93 5.40
N LYS A 47 24.84 -0.02 6.01
CA LYS A 47 25.25 -0.65 7.29
C LYS A 47 25.55 -2.14 7.17
N GLY A 48 25.70 -2.66 5.95
CA GLY A 48 25.97 -4.07 5.74
C GLY A 48 25.25 -4.66 4.52
N PHE A 49 24.84 -5.90 4.62
CA PHE A 49 24.07 -6.56 3.57
C PHE A 49 23.04 -7.53 4.15
N THR A 50 22.01 -7.79 3.38
CA THR A 50 20.95 -8.73 3.69
C THR A 50 21.06 -9.94 2.77
N LEU A 51 20.94 -11.13 3.31
CA LEU A 51 20.89 -12.40 2.58
C LEU A 51 19.47 -12.91 2.54
N VAL A 52 18.91 -13.01 1.33
CA VAL A 52 17.59 -13.60 1.09
C VAL A 52 17.80 -14.98 0.49
N PRO A 53 17.44 -16.07 1.19
CA PRO A 53 17.59 -17.43 0.67
C PRO A 53 16.70 -17.68 -0.54
N ARG A 54 17.22 -18.32 -1.56
CA ARG A 54 16.46 -18.71 -2.76
C ARG A 54 15.55 -19.94 -2.56
N GLY A 55 15.26 -20.32 -1.35
CA GLY A 55 14.46 -21.52 -1.05
C GLY A 55 13.44 -21.32 0.07
N GLY A 56 13.08 -20.07 0.42
CA GLY A 56 12.08 -19.79 1.45
C GLY A 56 12.54 -20.01 2.89
N ALA A 57 13.87 -20.11 3.12
CA ALA A 57 14.44 -20.12 4.46
C ALA A 57 14.51 -18.67 5.03
N GLN A 58 14.83 -18.55 6.30
CA GLN A 58 14.84 -17.30 7.03
C GLN A 58 15.84 -16.28 6.43
N GLU A 59 15.42 -15.05 6.27
CA GLU A 59 16.24 -13.90 5.87
C GLU A 59 17.27 -13.58 6.97
N LEU A 60 18.52 -13.27 6.59
CA LEU A 60 19.60 -12.93 7.52
C LEU A 60 20.15 -11.56 7.16
N MET A 61 20.24 -10.67 8.15
CA MET A 61 20.87 -9.36 8.00
C MET A 61 22.24 -9.38 8.70
N PHE A 62 23.28 -9.03 7.95
CA PHE A 62 24.61 -8.83 8.49
C PHE A 62 24.87 -7.33 8.63
N GLN A 63 25.17 -6.90 9.85
CA GLN A 63 25.59 -5.53 10.14
C GLN A 63 27.08 -5.53 10.52
N PHE A 64 27.84 -4.67 9.87
CA PHE A 64 29.26 -4.46 10.15
C PHE A 64 29.44 -3.07 10.71
N ASP A 65 30.14 -2.96 11.83
CA ASP A 65 30.60 -1.67 12.31
C ASP A 65 31.84 -1.26 11.51
N GLU A 66 31.75 -0.20 10.72
CA GLU A 66 32.88 0.31 9.90
C GLU A 66 34.10 0.72 10.76
N GLN A 67 33.90 0.96 12.06
CA GLN A 67 34.96 1.32 12.99
C GLN A 67 35.55 0.10 13.69
N ASP A 68 34.99 -1.10 13.50
CA ASP A 68 35.53 -2.29 14.21
C ASP A 68 36.67 -2.94 13.44
N THR A 69 37.87 -2.56 13.80
CA THR A 69 39.11 -3.16 13.31
C THR A 69 39.38 -4.57 13.92
N ASN A 70 38.54 -5.04 14.83
CA ASN A 70 38.70 -6.30 15.55
C ASN A 70 37.98 -7.48 14.89
N GLY A 71 37.37 -7.30 13.72
CA GLY A 71 36.67 -8.36 13.00
C GLY A 71 35.36 -8.80 13.65
N GLN A 72 34.74 -7.93 14.42
CA GLN A 72 33.43 -8.19 14.99
C GLN A 72 32.34 -7.79 13.99
N PHE A 73 31.30 -8.58 13.93
CA PHE A 73 30.10 -8.27 13.17
C PHE A 73 28.87 -8.75 13.93
N MET A 74 27.74 -8.09 13.68
CA MET A 74 26.47 -8.49 14.24
C MET A 74 25.63 -9.16 13.17
N ILE A 75 25.19 -10.37 13.44
CA ILE A 75 24.15 -11.01 12.64
C ILE A 75 22.82 -10.67 13.30
N THR A 76 22.01 -9.91 12.59
CA THR A 76 20.63 -9.72 12.98
C THR A 76 19.82 -10.65 12.10
N VAL A 77 19.15 -11.62 12.72
CA VAL A 77 18.02 -12.24 12.06
C VAL A 77 16.96 -11.16 12.07
N PRO A 78 16.49 -10.65 10.92
CA PRO A 78 15.34 -9.78 10.93
C PRO A 78 14.29 -10.58 11.70
N GLN A 79 13.86 -10.08 12.84
CA GLN A 79 12.75 -10.66 13.54
C GLN A 79 11.66 -10.70 12.46
N ALA A 80 11.24 -11.91 12.07
CA ALA A 80 10.17 -12.07 11.11
C ALA A 80 9.12 -11.09 11.59
N ALA A 81 8.87 -10.02 10.84
CA ALA A 81 8.08 -8.88 11.33
C ALA A 81 6.96 -9.54 12.09
N GLU A 82 6.91 -9.38 13.42
CA GLU A 82 5.89 -10.05 14.22
C GLU A 82 4.65 -9.89 13.40
N PRO A 83 3.91 -10.97 13.00
CA PRO A 83 2.83 -10.84 12.06
C PRO A 83 2.08 -9.63 12.55
N GLN A 84 2.23 -8.51 11.84
CA GLN A 84 1.70 -7.24 12.33
C GLN A 84 0.25 -7.58 12.58
N PRO A 85 -0.29 -7.40 13.77
CA PRO A 85 -1.59 -7.87 14.13
C PRO A 85 -2.46 -7.52 12.95
N SER A 86 -2.89 -8.55 12.20
CA SER A 86 -3.45 -8.42 10.85
C SER A 86 -4.37 -7.22 10.93
N THR A 87 -4.06 -6.13 10.23
CA THR A 87 -4.80 -4.87 10.40
C THR A 87 -6.19 -5.16 9.86
N SER A 88 -7.01 -5.77 10.71
CA SER A 88 -8.40 -6.02 10.37
C SER A 88 -9.15 -4.71 10.55
N ALA A 89 -9.80 -4.26 9.51
CA ALA A 89 -10.73 -3.16 9.58
C ALA A 89 -12.14 -3.67 9.32
N VAL A 90 -13.05 -3.26 10.17
CA VAL A 90 -14.49 -3.52 10.00
C VAL A 90 -15.17 -2.17 9.82
N VAL A 91 -15.92 -2.03 8.75
CA VAL A 91 -16.63 -0.79 8.41
C VAL A 91 -18.12 -1.03 8.38
N THR A 92 -18.88 -0.14 8.97
CA THR A 92 -20.34 -0.12 8.94
C THR A 92 -20.80 1.18 8.28
N TYR A 93 -21.66 1.09 7.28
CA TYR A 93 -22.34 2.24 6.65
C TYR A 93 -23.75 2.41 7.27
N GLY A 94 -23.98 3.52 7.93
CA GLY A 94 -25.26 3.80 8.54
C GLY A 94 -25.74 2.71 9.52
N LYS A 95 -26.74 1.93 9.09
CA LYS A 95 -27.33 0.81 9.86
C LYS A 95 -27.15 -0.54 9.16
N ASP A 96 -26.34 -0.58 8.10
CA ASP A 96 -26.09 -1.78 7.34
C ASP A 96 -25.23 -2.78 8.14
N ASP A 97 -25.17 -4.01 7.67
CA ASP A 97 -24.31 -5.03 8.27
C ASP A 97 -22.83 -4.64 8.16
N PRO A 98 -22.02 -4.93 9.17
CA PRO A 98 -20.59 -4.65 9.15
C PRO A 98 -19.86 -5.43 8.04
N VAL A 99 -19.00 -4.77 7.31
CA VAL A 99 -18.13 -5.35 6.28
C VAL A 99 -16.70 -5.42 6.78
N THR A 100 -16.10 -6.61 6.73
CA THR A 100 -14.67 -6.79 7.00
C THR A 100 -13.89 -6.53 5.73
N LEU A 101 -12.98 -5.56 5.77
CA LEU A 101 -12.14 -5.20 4.62
C LEU A 101 -11.05 -6.24 4.35
N PRO A 102 -10.64 -6.46 3.09
CA PRO A 102 -9.40 -7.14 2.74
C PRO A 102 -8.20 -6.52 3.47
N GLU A 103 -7.18 -7.33 3.75
CA GLU A 103 -6.01 -6.90 4.54
C GLU A 103 -5.31 -5.68 3.96
N ILE A 104 -5.16 -5.63 2.64
CA ILE A 104 -4.52 -4.50 1.95
C ILE A 104 -5.34 -3.21 2.11
N ASP A 105 -6.66 -3.28 1.95
CA ASP A 105 -7.56 -2.13 2.11
C ASP A 105 -7.59 -1.68 3.58
N ALA A 106 -7.57 -2.62 4.52
CA ALA A 106 -7.51 -2.36 5.94
C ALA A 106 -6.20 -1.65 6.33
N ALA A 107 -5.07 -2.04 5.75
CA ALA A 107 -3.77 -1.41 5.98
C ALA A 107 -3.73 0.03 5.45
N GLU A 108 -4.20 0.26 4.22
CA GLU A 108 -4.26 1.59 3.62
C GLU A 108 -5.21 2.52 4.39
N LEU A 109 -6.38 2.02 4.76
CA LEU A 109 -7.34 2.77 5.58
C LEU A 109 -6.74 3.13 6.94
N SER A 110 -6.06 2.20 7.59
CA SER A 110 -5.38 2.39 8.88
C SER A 110 -4.33 3.50 8.78
N ALA A 111 -3.49 3.49 7.75
CA ALA A 111 -2.47 4.52 7.52
C ALA A 111 -3.10 5.91 7.42
N VAL A 112 -4.14 6.07 6.60
CA VAL A 112 -4.85 7.34 6.46
C VAL A 112 -5.46 7.82 7.78
N LEU A 113 -6.03 6.91 8.58
CA LEU A 113 -6.69 7.26 9.84
C LEU A 113 -5.67 7.64 10.93
N ILE A 114 -4.53 6.96 11.00
CA ILE A 114 -3.47 7.23 11.99
C ILE A 114 -2.72 8.53 11.67
N GLU A 115 -2.45 8.80 10.42
CA GLU A 115 -1.72 10.01 9.97
C GLU A 115 -2.56 11.28 9.99
N ALA A 116 -3.88 11.16 10.18
CA ALA A 116 -4.78 12.30 10.17
C ALA A 116 -4.49 13.28 11.33
N ASN A 117 -4.49 14.57 11.04
CA ASN A 117 -4.20 15.61 12.01
C ASN A 117 -5.44 15.99 12.82
N TYR A 118 -5.66 15.30 13.93
CA TYR A 118 -6.82 15.48 14.80
C TYR A 118 -6.72 16.75 15.64
N LYS A 119 -7.77 17.57 15.60
CA LYS A 119 -7.88 18.81 16.37
C LYS A 119 -9.28 18.88 17.02
N LYS A 120 -9.37 19.50 18.17
CA LYS A 120 -10.68 19.87 18.72
C LYS A 120 -11.34 20.87 17.78
N THR A 121 -12.52 20.55 17.29
CA THR A 121 -13.33 21.43 16.45
C THR A 121 -14.78 21.40 16.93
N GLY A 122 -15.47 22.54 16.80
CA GLY A 122 -16.92 22.61 17.05
C GLY A 122 -17.78 22.27 15.82
N LYS A 123 -17.16 21.93 14.67
CA LYS A 123 -17.90 21.52 13.47
C LYS A 123 -18.34 20.07 13.61
N THR A 124 -19.60 19.81 13.40
CA THR A 124 -20.17 18.46 13.23
C THR A 124 -20.30 18.18 11.73
N ALA A 125 -19.92 16.97 11.32
CA ALA A 125 -20.22 16.44 10.01
C ALA A 125 -21.27 15.33 10.14
N ASP A 126 -21.91 14.97 9.05
CA ASP A 126 -22.75 13.78 9.00
C ASP A 126 -21.82 12.57 8.77
N TYR A 127 -21.55 11.83 9.86
CA TYR A 127 -20.65 10.68 9.85
C TYR A 127 -21.42 9.43 9.41
N GLN A 128 -21.30 9.08 8.15
CA GLN A 128 -22.02 7.94 7.56
C GLN A 128 -21.37 6.60 7.88
N TYR A 129 -20.06 6.58 8.14
CA TYR A 129 -19.30 5.34 8.34
C TYR A 129 -18.75 5.26 9.75
N THR A 130 -18.85 4.06 10.33
CA THR A 130 -18.13 3.67 11.54
C THR A 130 -17.04 2.68 11.17
N VAL A 131 -15.81 2.96 11.52
CA VAL A 131 -14.63 2.17 11.18
C VAL A 131 -13.97 1.67 12.44
N ASN A 132 -13.83 0.36 12.60
CA ASN A 132 -13.08 -0.26 13.67
C ASN A 132 -11.77 -0.81 13.09
N VAL A 133 -10.64 -0.24 13.47
CA VAL A 133 -9.30 -0.69 13.11
C VAL A 133 -8.53 -1.03 14.37
N GLY A 134 -8.14 -2.31 14.53
CA GLY A 134 -7.37 -2.74 15.69
C GLY A 134 -8.01 -2.44 17.05
N GLY A 135 -9.35 -2.40 17.12
CA GLY A 135 -10.12 -2.05 18.31
C GLY A 135 -10.32 -0.55 18.53
N GLN A 136 -9.76 0.31 17.67
CA GLN A 136 -10.01 1.76 17.69
C GLN A 136 -11.18 2.11 16.78
N ILE A 137 -12.10 2.92 17.27
CA ILE A 137 -13.31 3.29 16.55
C ILE A 137 -13.18 4.72 16.02
N TYR A 138 -13.31 4.85 14.71
CA TYR A 138 -13.34 6.11 14.00
C TYR A 138 -14.71 6.31 13.35
N GLU A 139 -15.14 7.54 13.26
CA GLU A 139 -16.33 7.92 12.51
C GLU A 139 -15.88 8.74 11.29
N VAL A 140 -16.27 8.32 10.09
CA VAL A 140 -15.84 8.92 8.83
C VAL A 140 -17.04 9.53 8.13
N ALA A 141 -16.89 10.77 7.69
CA ALA A 141 -17.80 11.45 6.80
C ALA A 141 -17.11 11.68 5.46
N LEU A 142 -17.77 11.34 4.37
CA LEU A 142 -17.35 11.62 3.01
C LEU A 142 -18.45 12.41 2.30
N ASP A 143 -18.07 13.50 1.65
CA ASP A 143 -18.98 14.34 0.88
C ASP A 143 -18.38 14.64 -0.50
N TRP A 144 -19.18 14.42 -1.54
CA TRP A 144 -18.84 14.76 -2.92
C TRP A 144 -19.32 16.17 -3.23
N LYS A 145 -18.39 17.10 -3.36
CA LYS A 145 -18.66 18.49 -3.61
C LYS A 145 -17.57 19.13 -4.47
N ASP A 146 -17.99 20.01 -5.40
CA ASP A 146 -17.09 20.75 -6.29
C ASP A 146 -16.15 19.82 -7.09
N ASN A 147 -16.68 18.69 -7.59
CA ASN A 147 -15.97 17.64 -8.32
C ASN A 147 -14.77 17.07 -7.56
N THR A 148 -14.88 16.96 -6.23
CA THR A 148 -13.85 16.35 -5.39
C THR A 148 -14.45 15.69 -4.16
N TRP A 149 -13.77 14.69 -3.62
CA TRP A 149 -14.09 14.13 -2.31
C TRP A 149 -13.56 15.02 -1.20
N ASN A 150 -14.44 15.34 -0.27
CA ASN A 150 -14.12 15.99 1.00
C ASN A 150 -14.42 15.04 2.13
N GLY A 151 -13.42 14.75 2.95
CA GLY A 151 -13.55 13.82 4.06
C GLY A 151 -13.23 14.45 5.39
N SER A 152 -13.87 13.96 6.43
CA SER A 152 -13.49 14.21 7.81
C SER A 152 -13.60 12.96 8.64
N VAL A 153 -12.73 12.85 9.64
CA VAL A 153 -12.68 11.73 10.57
C VAL A 153 -12.79 12.24 11.98
N ARG A 154 -13.62 11.58 12.80
CA ARG A 154 -13.72 11.83 14.24
C ARG A 154 -13.14 10.64 15.01
N TYR A 155 -12.25 10.92 15.95
CA TYR A 155 -11.66 9.96 16.86
C TYR A 155 -11.49 10.57 18.23
N ASN A 156 -11.99 9.90 19.28
CA ASN A 156 -11.93 10.37 20.66
C ASN A 156 -12.38 11.84 20.85
N GLY A 157 -13.44 12.26 20.16
CA GLY A 157 -13.98 13.61 20.23
C GLY A 157 -13.15 14.68 19.53
N GLN A 158 -12.09 14.30 18.82
CA GLN A 158 -11.30 15.17 17.95
C GLN A 158 -11.63 14.91 16.49
N VAL A 159 -11.50 15.91 15.64
CA VAL A 159 -11.81 15.82 14.20
C VAL A 159 -10.58 16.18 13.40
N ALA A 160 -10.32 15.40 12.36
CA ALA A 160 -9.37 15.70 11.30
C ALA A 160 -10.13 15.93 10.00
N MET A 161 -9.77 17.00 9.28
CA MET A 161 -10.17 17.17 7.88
C MET A 161 -9.15 16.45 7.02
N LEU A 162 -9.63 15.57 6.15
CA LEU A 162 -8.77 14.82 5.25
C LEU A 162 -8.34 15.68 4.06
N VAL A 163 -7.13 15.47 3.59
CA VAL A 163 -6.70 16.00 2.29
C VAL A 163 -7.40 15.23 1.17
N THR A 164 -7.50 15.82 -0.02
CA THR A 164 -8.22 15.21 -1.17
C THR A 164 -7.72 13.81 -1.47
N LYS A 165 -6.40 13.57 -1.49
CA LYS A 165 -5.81 12.25 -1.68
C LYS A 165 -6.39 11.21 -0.72
N SER A 166 -6.36 11.48 0.58
CA SER A 166 -6.87 10.59 1.63
C SER A 166 -8.38 10.36 1.52
N SER A 167 -9.14 11.42 1.17
CA SER A 167 -10.59 11.29 0.92
C SER A 167 -10.89 10.39 -0.27
N CYS A 168 -10.12 10.51 -1.36
CA CYS A 168 -10.25 9.66 -2.55
C CYS A 168 -9.89 8.20 -2.23
N THR A 169 -8.82 7.97 -1.49
CA THR A 169 -8.41 6.62 -1.07
C THR A 169 -9.52 5.94 -0.24
N ILE A 170 -10.06 6.61 0.78
CA ILE A 170 -11.15 6.05 1.61
C ILE A 170 -12.40 5.81 0.77
N ALA A 171 -12.79 6.76 -0.08
CA ALA A 171 -13.96 6.61 -0.95
C ALA A 171 -13.84 5.40 -1.88
N SER A 172 -12.66 5.21 -2.48
CA SER A 172 -12.38 4.07 -3.35
C SER A 172 -12.44 2.73 -2.60
N ILE A 173 -11.81 2.64 -1.42
CA ILE A 173 -11.86 1.44 -0.58
C ILE A 173 -13.30 1.12 -0.17
N PHE A 174 -14.08 2.11 0.27
CA PHE A 174 -15.45 1.87 0.71
C PHE A 174 -16.34 1.42 -0.46
N ALA A 175 -16.23 2.06 -1.61
CA ALA A 175 -16.99 1.70 -2.79
C ALA A 175 -16.67 0.27 -3.27
N SER A 176 -15.40 -0.10 -3.39
CA SER A 176 -14.97 -1.43 -3.85
C SER A 176 -15.38 -2.56 -2.91
N ASN A 177 -15.62 -2.24 -1.65
CA ASN A 177 -16.13 -3.17 -0.64
C ASN A 177 -17.66 -3.09 -0.45
N HIS A 178 -18.38 -2.53 -1.44
CA HIS A 178 -19.85 -2.44 -1.50
C HIS A 178 -20.49 -1.62 -0.37
N LEU A 179 -19.72 -0.78 0.31
CA LEU A 179 -20.24 0.15 1.31
C LEU A 179 -20.99 1.30 0.60
N GLY A 180 -22.31 1.27 0.63
CA GLY A 180 -23.17 2.17 -0.12
C GLY A 180 -23.72 1.60 -1.42
N GLY A 181 -23.49 0.30 -1.72
CA GLY A 181 -24.02 -0.42 -2.89
C GLY A 181 -23.00 -0.68 -3.99
N THR A 182 -23.44 -1.38 -5.02
CA THR A 182 -22.64 -1.69 -6.21
C THR A 182 -23.13 -0.84 -7.37
N PRO A 183 -22.30 0.01 -7.97
CA PRO A 183 -22.70 0.81 -9.11
C PRO A 183 -22.90 -0.04 -10.35
N GLU A 184 -23.86 0.33 -11.17
CA GLU A 184 -24.12 -0.27 -12.49
C GLU A 184 -23.36 0.49 -13.59
N ARG A 185 -22.85 -0.25 -14.57
CA ARG A 185 -22.24 0.34 -15.78
C ARG A 185 -23.35 0.81 -16.72
N ASP A 186 -23.40 2.08 -17.00
CA ASP A 186 -24.32 2.66 -17.99
C ASP A 186 -23.59 2.86 -19.34
N THR A 187 -23.33 1.72 -20.03
CA THR A 187 -22.61 1.73 -21.32
C THR A 187 -23.35 2.48 -22.41
N ALA A 188 -24.68 2.68 -22.27
CA ALA A 188 -25.45 3.45 -23.22
C ALA A 188 -25.04 4.95 -23.27
N LYS A 189 -24.40 5.44 -22.21
CA LYS A 189 -23.84 6.79 -22.11
C LYS A 189 -22.40 6.90 -22.55
N TRP A 190 -21.76 5.79 -22.88
CA TRP A 190 -20.38 5.80 -23.33
C TRP A 190 -20.24 6.33 -24.76
N PRO A 191 -19.09 6.92 -25.12
CA PRO A 191 -18.77 7.23 -26.51
C PRO A 191 -18.91 5.99 -27.40
N ALA A 192 -19.35 6.19 -28.64
CA ALA A 192 -19.69 5.09 -29.54
C ALA A 192 -18.51 4.14 -29.85
N ASP A 193 -17.29 4.65 -29.77
CA ASP A 193 -16.04 3.91 -29.98
C ASP A 193 -15.71 2.90 -28.87
N VAL A 194 -16.34 3.02 -27.70
CA VAL A 194 -16.08 2.16 -26.53
C VAL A 194 -17.35 1.52 -25.94
N GLN A 195 -18.53 1.70 -26.56
CA GLN A 195 -19.80 1.14 -26.04
C GLN A 195 -19.78 -0.38 -25.87
N GLU A 196 -19.13 -1.08 -26.78
CA GLU A 196 -19.04 -2.54 -26.79
C GLU A 196 -17.79 -3.07 -26.06
N LEU A 197 -17.02 -2.19 -25.41
CA LEU A 197 -15.78 -2.56 -24.76
C LEU A 197 -16.04 -3.46 -23.55
N ALA A 198 -15.39 -4.60 -23.49
CA ALA A 198 -15.50 -5.50 -22.34
C ALA A 198 -14.67 -4.99 -21.15
N ILE A 199 -15.23 -5.13 -19.95
CA ILE A 199 -14.55 -4.87 -18.69
C ILE A 199 -14.43 -6.20 -17.94
N THR A 200 -13.22 -6.69 -17.82
CA THR A 200 -12.91 -7.91 -17.07
C THR A 200 -12.77 -7.57 -15.59
N PRO A 201 -13.44 -8.29 -14.68
CA PRO A 201 -13.29 -8.08 -13.23
C PRO A 201 -11.83 -8.20 -12.80
N LYS A 202 -11.39 -7.26 -11.97
CA LYS A 202 -10.06 -7.22 -11.37
C LYS A 202 -10.18 -6.65 -9.95
N ALA A 203 -9.57 -7.30 -8.97
CA ALA A 203 -9.54 -6.81 -7.59
C ALA A 203 -8.09 -6.57 -7.20
N GLU A 204 -7.66 -5.31 -7.21
CA GLU A 204 -6.28 -4.92 -6.88
C GLU A 204 -6.24 -3.48 -6.38
N SER A 205 -5.50 -3.24 -5.29
CA SER A 205 -5.18 -1.87 -4.86
C SER A 205 -3.96 -1.37 -5.61
N MET A 206 -4.09 -0.18 -6.21
CA MET A 206 -3.07 0.44 -7.06
C MET A 206 -2.87 1.91 -6.66
N ALA A 207 -1.76 2.50 -7.06
CA ALA A 207 -1.50 3.92 -6.82
C ALA A 207 -1.36 4.70 -8.13
N THR A 208 -1.90 5.92 -8.16
CA THR A 208 -1.69 6.85 -9.28
C THR A 208 -0.23 7.30 -9.32
N THR A 209 0.34 7.40 -10.52
CA THR A 209 1.75 7.85 -10.72
C THR A 209 1.85 9.33 -11.09
N ASN A 210 0.73 9.93 -11.46
CA ASN A 210 0.58 11.33 -11.84
C ASN A 210 -0.79 11.81 -11.40
N ASP A 211 -1.05 13.10 -11.49
CA ASP A 211 -2.42 13.61 -11.47
C ASP A 211 -3.15 13.03 -12.69
N VAL A 212 -4.26 12.33 -12.46
CA VAL A 212 -4.98 11.59 -13.49
C VAL A 212 -6.45 11.97 -13.53
N ASN A 213 -6.98 12.13 -14.73
CA ASN A 213 -8.42 12.33 -14.91
C ASN A 213 -9.17 11.02 -14.71
N VAL A 214 -10.12 11.05 -13.79
CA VAL A 214 -11.14 10.02 -13.60
C VAL A 214 -12.31 10.35 -14.51
N ARG A 215 -12.75 9.38 -15.31
CA ARG A 215 -13.70 9.61 -16.41
C ARG A 215 -14.93 8.73 -16.32
N THR A 216 -15.99 9.13 -17.01
CA THR A 216 -17.27 8.41 -17.04
C THR A 216 -17.27 7.16 -17.92
N ALA A 217 -16.28 7.02 -18.81
CA ALA A 217 -16.11 5.87 -19.69
C ALA A 217 -14.59 5.63 -19.95
N PRO A 218 -14.18 4.44 -20.40
CA PRO A 218 -12.81 4.10 -20.71
C PRO A 218 -12.33 4.72 -22.04
N SER A 219 -12.40 6.03 -22.14
CA SER A 219 -12.03 6.82 -23.33
C SER A 219 -11.60 8.23 -22.97
N THR A 220 -10.61 8.78 -23.67
CA THR A 220 -10.22 10.19 -23.54
C THR A 220 -11.31 11.16 -24.05
N ASN A 221 -12.28 10.67 -24.81
CA ASN A 221 -13.43 11.44 -25.32
C ASN A 221 -14.60 11.52 -24.32
N SER A 222 -14.51 10.82 -23.19
CA SER A 222 -15.57 10.84 -22.16
C SER A 222 -15.37 11.99 -21.17
N ASP A 223 -16.46 12.34 -20.47
CA ASP A 223 -16.45 13.40 -19.48
C ASP A 223 -15.50 13.11 -18.33
N VAL A 224 -14.84 14.16 -17.83
CA VAL A 224 -13.98 14.09 -16.65
C VAL A 224 -14.84 14.32 -15.41
N LEU A 225 -14.87 13.36 -14.50
CA LEU A 225 -15.53 13.48 -13.21
C LEU A 225 -14.68 14.32 -12.24
N MET A 226 -13.39 14.03 -12.19
CA MET A 226 -12.42 14.77 -11.38
C MET A 226 -10.99 14.51 -11.86
N THR A 227 -10.05 15.31 -11.35
CA THR A 227 -8.61 14.99 -11.41
C THR A 227 -8.18 14.42 -10.07
N MET A 228 -7.70 13.18 -10.07
CA MET A 228 -7.19 12.50 -8.89
C MET A 228 -5.71 12.79 -8.71
N PRO A 229 -5.28 13.20 -7.50
CA PRO A 229 -3.86 13.52 -7.25
C PRO A 229 -2.94 12.32 -7.44
N THR A 230 -1.66 12.58 -7.72
CA THR A 230 -0.59 11.59 -7.71
C THR A 230 -0.50 10.86 -6.35
N ASP A 231 0.00 9.64 -6.36
CA ASP A 231 0.13 8.75 -5.20
C ASP A 231 -1.20 8.49 -4.44
N THR A 232 -2.35 8.69 -5.08
CA THR A 232 -3.64 8.27 -4.50
C THR A 232 -3.81 6.78 -4.67
N VAL A 233 -4.09 6.08 -3.57
CA VAL A 233 -4.43 4.65 -3.62
C VAL A 233 -5.88 4.50 -4.06
N VAL A 234 -6.10 3.61 -5.03
CA VAL A 234 -7.41 3.27 -5.57
C VAL A 234 -7.61 1.76 -5.58
N ALA A 235 -8.80 1.32 -5.24
CA ALA A 235 -9.22 -0.06 -5.40
C ALA A 235 -9.79 -0.26 -6.80
N VAL A 236 -9.06 -0.99 -7.63
CA VAL A 236 -9.47 -1.34 -9.00
C VAL A 236 -10.47 -2.50 -8.94
N THR A 237 -11.58 -2.36 -9.65
CA THR A 237 -12.67 -3.36 -9.72
C THR A 237 -12.77 -4.03 -11.08
N GLY A 238 -12.10 -3.48 -12.10
CA GLY A 238 -12.08 -4.04 -13.43
C GLY A 238 -10.97 -3.48 -14.31
N VAL A 239 -10.76 -4.13 -15.42
CA VAL A 239 -9.84 -3.68 -16.48
C VAL A 239 -10.51 -3.82 -17.83
N SER A 240 -10.42 -2.80 -18.69
CA SER A 240 -10.93 -2.86 -20.06
C SER A 240 -9.99 -3.66 -20.96
N ASP A 241 -10.55 -4.14 -22.09
CA ASP A 241 -9.71 -4.47 -23.23
C ASP A 241 -8.95 -3.23 -23.69
N GLU A 242 -7.90 -3.45 -24.52
CA GLU A 242 -7.11 -2.37 -25.11
C GLU A 242 -7.96 -1.49 -26.02
N THR A 243 -7.78 -0.18 -25.87
CA THR A 243 -8.32 0.85 -26.77
C THR A 243 -7.17 1.56 -27.49
N ASP A 244 -7.46 2.50 -28.38
CA ASP A 244 -6.44 3.37 -28.99
C ASP A 244 -5.63 4.16 -27.97
N ASP A 245 -6.22 4.41 -26.78
CA ASP A 245 -5.59 5.09 -25.63
C ASP A 245 -4.88 4.13 -24.67
N GLY A 246 -4.88 2.81 -24.93
CA GLY A 246 -4.43 1.74 -24.03
C GLY A 246 -5.55 1.18 -23.16
N ALA A 247 -5.21 0.33 -22.21
CA ALA A 247 -6.17 -0.21 -21.25
C ALA A 247 -6.60 0.82 -20.21
N TRP A 248 -7.78 0.60 -19.64
CA TRP A 248 -8.34 1.44 -18.59
C TRP A 248 -8.69 0.59 -17.38
N TYR A 249 -8.44 1.13 -16.19
CA TYR A 249 -8.91 0.53 -14.94
C TYR A 249 -10.25 1.11 -14.53
N GLU A 250 -11.18 0.23 -14.18
CA GLU A 250 -12.43 0.61 -13.53
C GLU A 250 -12.22 0.74 -12.04
N ILE A 251 -12.79 1.79 -11.48
CA ILE A 251 -12.97 1.99 -10.05
C ILE A 251 -14.44 2.32 -9.78
N TRP A 252 -14.92 2.00 -8.60
CA TRP A 252 -16.23 2.47 -8.18
C TRP A 252 -16.07 3.79 -7.44
N TYR A 253 -16.83 4.77 -7.84
CA TYR A 253 -16.62 6.13 -7.40
C TYR A 253 -17.91 6.92 -7.36
N ASN A 254 -18.30 7.47 -6.19
CA ASN A 254 -19.53 8.23 -6.01
C ASN A 254 -20.76 7.57 -6.66
N GLU A 255 -21.02 6.30 -6.33
CA GLU A 255 -22.14 5.50 -6.84
C GLU A 255 -22.13 5.23 -8.36
N VAL A 256 -21.01 5.50 -9.03
CA VAL A 256 -20.82 5.22 -10.45
C VAL A 256 -19.56 4.38 -10.72
N CYS A 257 -19.57 3.64 -11.82
CA CYS A 257 -18.33 3.11 -12.39
C CYS A 257 -17.57 4.25 -13.06
N ALA A 258 -16.30 4.39 -12.72
CA ALA A 258 -15.42 5.42 -13.25
C ALA A 258 -14.11 4.81 -13.74
N TYR A 259 -13.38 5.51 -14.59
CA TYR A 259 -12.27 4.93 -15.34
C TYR A 259 -11.02 5.80 -15.28
N LEU A 260 -9.86 5.13 -15.06
CA LEU A 260 -8.53 5.73 -15.10
C LEU A 260 -7.72 5.04 -16.19
N ASN A 261 -6.97 5.80 -16.97
CA ASN A 261 -6.07 5.17 -17.94
C ASN A 261 -4.93 4.43 -17.22
N ALA A 262 -4.74 3.15 -17.57
CA ALA A 262 -3.84 2.21 -16.88
C ALA A 262 -2.37 2.68 -16.88
N LYS A 263 -1.94 3.46 -17.87
CA LYS A 263 -0.56 4.00 -17.94
C LYS A 263 -0.18 4.93 -16.78
N TYR A 264 -1.17 5.46 -16.06
CA TYR A 264 -0.97 6.37 -14.92
C TYR A 264 -1.19 5.71 -13.57
N VAL A 265 -1.24 4.38 -13.55
CA VAL A 265 -1.51 3.61 -12.33
C VAL A 265 -0.50 2.48 -12.21
N LYS A 266 0.00 2.23 -11.02
CA LYS A 266 0.94 1.15 -10.72
C LYS A 266 0.43 0.28 -9.58
N SER A 267 0.71 -1.03 -9.62
CA SER A 267 0.45 -1.92 -8.49
C SER A 267 1.22 -1.47 -7.25
N ILE A 268 0.56 -1.52 -6.09
CA ILE A 268 1.20 -1.40 -4.79
C ILE A 268 1.45 -2.80 -4.25
N SER A 269 2.73 -3.17 -4.06
CA SER A 269 3.04 -4.42 -3.36
C SER A 269 2.86 -4.21 -1.87
N SER A 270 2.35 -5.21 -1.16
CA SER A 270 2.19 -5.21 0.30
C SER A 270 3.50 -4.96 1.09
N ALA A 271 4.64 -4.97 0.41
CA ALA A 271 5.94 -4.67 0.99
C ALA A 271 6.29 -3.16 1.04
N ALA A 272 5.54 -2.29 0.36
CA ALA A 272 5.86 -0.85 0.31
C ALA A 272 5.25 -0.03 1.46
N ALA A 273 4.38 -0.61 2.28
CA ALA A 273 3.79 0.06 3.45
C ALA A 273 4.76 0.21 4.64
N SER A 274 6.03 -0.22 4.51
CA SER A 274 6.98 -0.27 5.63
C SER A 274 8.18 0.70 5.53
N THR A 275 8.23 1.61 4.57
CA THR A 275 9.39 2.52 4.47
C THR A 275 8.98 3.95 4.14
N ASN A 276 8.49 4.66 5.12
CA ASN A 276 8.70 6.11 5.28
C ASN A 276 8.33 6.48 6.72
N GLY A 277 9.30 6.34 7.60
CA GLY A 277 9.30 6.89 8.95
C GLY A 277 10.54 7.74 9.14
#